data_6bb75b1ea4c4b89988505b0ef12e51b1
#
_entry.id   6bb75b1ea4c4b89988505b0ef12e51b1
#
_cell.length_a   1.000
_cell.length_b   1.000
_cell.length_c   1.000
_cell.angle_alpha   90.00
_cell.angle_beta   90.00
_cell.angle_gamma   90.00
#
_symmetry.space_group_name_H-M   'P 1'
#
loop_
_entity.id
_entity.type
_entity.pdbx_description
1 polymer ?
#
loop_
_entity_poly.entity_id
_entity_poly.type
_entity_poly.pdbx_seq_one_letter_code
_entity_poly.pdbx_strand_id
1 'polypeptide(L)'
;MRQGYTGTEVCNITGITYRQLDHWTSTKLVEASIRNIKGSGFHRIYSFQDIIKIKLVNKLRDAGISLQKIRIALSNVNKILGKNINITDISIFSDGQSIYVITDNNQMLDLLRKGQAVFGISLGPVHTETEAEIFSLYPEKISSNIR
;
A
#
# COMPACT_ATOMS: atom_id res chain seq x y z
N MET A 1 -6.86 18.13 15.27
CA MET A 1 -6.35 17.52 14.04
C MET A 1 -6.63 16.02 14.04
N ARG A 2 -7.33 15.57 13.03
CA ARG A 2 -7.68 14.17 12.96
C ARG A 2 -6.57 13.40 12.22
N GLN A 3 -6.03 12.39 12.87
CA GLN A 3 -5.02 11.54 12.26
C GLN A 3 -5.66 10.23 11.83
N GLY A 4 -5.55 9.91 10.59
CA GLY A 4 -6.02 8.65 10.07
C GLY A 4 -7.33 8.76 9.31
N TYR A 5 -7.76 7.61 8.79
CA TYR A 5 -8.84 7.51 7.83
C TYR A 5 -9.77 6.36 8.21
N THR A 6 -11.07 6.62 8.14
CA THR A 6 -12.08 5.59 8.36
C THR A 6 -12.12 4.62 7.19
N GLY A 7 -12.77 3.47 7.36
CA GLY A 7 -12.93 2.51 6.28
C GLY A 7 -13.64 3.11 5.06
N THR A 8 -14.67 3.93 5.29
CA THR A 8 -15.38 4.60 4.19
C THR A 8 -14.47 5.55 3.43
N GLU A 9 -13.67 6.33 4.16
CA GLU A 9 -12.71 7.24 3.54
C GLU A 9 -11.66 6.48 2.72
N VAL A 10 -11.15 5.37 3.28
CA VAL A 10 -10.20 4.52 2.55
C VAL A 10 -10.81 4.01 1.24
N CYS A 11 -12.04 3.53 1.28
CA CYS A 11 -12.72 3.05 0.08
C CYS A 11 -12.88 4.16 -0.96
N ASN A 12 -13.22 5.37 -0.53
CA ASN A 12 -13.35 6.51 -1.44
C ASN A 12 -12.01 6.90 -2.07
N ILE A 13 -10.92 6.81 -1.31
CA ILE A 13 -9.59 7.15 -1.79
C ILE A 13 -9.05 6.08 -2.74
N THR A 14 -9.25 4.81 -2.43
CA THR A 14 -8.62 3.71 -3.15
C THR A 14 -9.48 3.10 -4.24
N GLY A 15 -10.79 3.30 -4.18
CA GLY A 15 -11.73 2.70 -5.13
C GLY A 15 -12.08 1.25 -4.84
N ILE A 16 -11.55 0.65 -3.78
CA ILE A 16 -11.93 -0.71 -3.41
C ILE A 16 -13.28 -0.73 -2.69
N THR A 17 -13.93 -1.88 -2.70
CA THR A 17 -15.20 -2.03 -1.99
C THR A 17 -14.96 -2.21 -0.49
N TYR A 18 -15.96 -1.87 0.30
CA TYR A 18 -15.88 -2.09 1.75
C TYR A 18 -15.70 -3.57 2.08
N ARG A 19 -16.32 -4.45 1.31
CA ARG A 19 -16.19 -5.89 1.48
C ARG A 19 -14.74 -6.35 1.28
N GLN A 20 -14.07 -5.82 0.25
CA GLN A 20 -12.65 -6.11 0.03
C GLN A 20 -11.80 -5.61 1.18
N LEU A 21 -12.02 -4.36 1.60
CA LEU A 21 -11.27 -3.77 2.70
C LEU A 21 -11.44 -4.57 3.99
N ASP A 22 -12.68 -4.94 4.32
CA ASP A 22 -12.97 -5.71 5.51
C ASP A 22 -12.30 -7.09 5.45
N HIS A 23 -12.39 -7.77 4.32
CA HIS A 23 -11.77 -9.08 4.14
C HIS A 23 -10.25 -8.99 4.28
N TRP A 24 -9.63 -8.02 3.63
CA TRP A 24 -8.18 -7.86 3.68
C TRP A 24 -7.70 -7.50 5.08
N THR A 25 -8.44 -6.69 5.80
CA THR A 25 -8.09 -6.31 7.18
C THR A 25 -8.31 -7.49 8.14
N SER A 26 -9.43 -8.19 8.03
CA SER A 26 -9.76 -9.33 8.89
C SER A 26 -8.78 -10.47 8.73
N THR A 27 -8.29 -10.69 7.51
CA THR A 27 -7.31 -11.76 7.23
C THR A 27 -5.87 -11.31 7.43
N LYS A 28 -5.66 -10.09 7.90
CA LYS A 28 -4.35 -9.50 8.18
C LYS A 28 -3.46 -9.34 6.94
N LEU A 29 -4.07 -9.24 5.77
CA LEU A 29 -3.33 -8.87 4.56
C LEU A 29 -2.89 -7.41 4.66
N VAL A 30 -3.78 -6.55 5.15
CA VAL A 30 -3.51 -5.16 5.47
C VAL A 30 -3.92 -4.88 6.90
N GLU A 31 -3.49 -3.75 7.45
CA GLU A 31 -3.78 -3.38 8.83
C GLU A 31 -4.48 -2.05 8.92
N ALA A 32 -5.34 -1.92 9.94
CA ALA A 32 -5.84 -0.64 10.40
C ALA A 32 -4.94 -0.22 11.56
N SER A 33 -3.78 0.35 11.26
CA SER A 33 -2.69 0.50 12.22
C SER A 33 -2.95 1.54 13.31
N ILE A 34 -3.87 2.48 13.09
CA ILE A 34 -4.17 3.50 14.09
C ILE A 34 -5.17 2.98 15.11
N ARG A 35 -6.20 2.29 14.65
CA ARG A 35 -7.17 1.67 15.55
C ARG A 35 -7.82 0.48 14.86
N ASN A 36 -7.77 -0.66 15.52
CA ASN A 36 -8.40 -1.87 15.01
C ASN A 36 -9.11 -2.59 16.16
N ILE A 37 -10.39 -2.29 16.32
CA ILE A 37 -11.22 -2.93 17.34
C ILE A 37 -11.73 -4.25 16.76
N LYS A 38 -11.34 -5.34 17.42
CA LYS A 38 -11.67 -6.68 17.00
C LYS A 38 -13.19 -6.86 16.91
N GLY A 39 -13.65 -7.38 15.78
CA GLY A 39 -15.06 -7.68 15.57
C GLY A 39 -15.90 -6.48 15.13
N SER A 40 -15.31 -5.30 14.95
CA SER A 40 -16.05 -4.12 14.54
C SER A 40 -15.32 -3.35 13.45
N GLY A 41 -15.78 -3.50 12.20
CA GLY A 41 -15.22 -2.76 11.06
C GLY A 41 -15.45 -1.26 11.15
N PHE A 42 -16.51 -0.82 11.83
CA PHE A 42 -16.87 0.59 11.92
C PHE A 42 -15.86 1.44 12.69
N HIS A 43 -15.09 0.83 13.56
CA HIS A 43 -14.18 1.56 14.42
C HIS A 43 -12.71 1.45 14.00
N ARG A 44 -12.46 0.90 12.83
CA ARG A 44 -11.11 0.79 12.31
C ARG A 44 -10.65 2.13 11.74
N ILE A 45 -9.44 2.51 12.11
CA ILE A 45 -8.80 3.72 11.60
C ILE A 45 -7.47 3.35 10.97
N TYR A 46 -7.29 3.76 9.72
CA TYR A 46 -6.12 3.44 8.90
C TYR A 46 -5.18 4.63 8.81
N SER A 47 -3.89 4.37 8.76
CA SER A 47 -2.90 5.41 8.54
C SER A 47 -2.77 5.70 7.05
N PHE A 48 -2.09 6.81 6.71
CA PHE A 48 -1.73 7.10 5.34
C PHE A 48 -0.90 5.95 4.74
N GLN A 49 0.06 5.44 5.49
CA GLN A 49 0.90 4.34 5.03
C GLN A 49 0.08 3.06 4.79
N ASP A 50 -0.93 2.80 5.62
CA ASP A 50 -1.85 1.69 5.40
C ASP A 50 -2.56 1.82 4.04
N ILE A 51 -2.95 3.04 3.67
CA ILE A 51 -3.61 3.30 2.38
C ILE A 51 -2.66 2.99 1.22
N ILE A 52 -1.39 3.37 1.34
CA ILE A 52 -0.39 3.03 0.32
C ILE A 52 -0.30 1.52 0.13
N LYS A 53 -0.27 0.77 1.22
CA LYS A 53 -0.22 -0.70 1.17
C LYS A 53 -1.48 -1.29 0.56
N ILE A 54 -2.65 -0.71 0.86
CA ILE A 54 -3.92 -1.15 0.29
C ILE A 54 -3.93 -0.92 -1.23
N LYS A 55 -3.45 0.23 -1.67
CA LYS A 55 -3.31 0.50 -3.11
C LYS A 55 -2.35 -0.48 -3.77
N LEU A 56 -1.26 -0.81 -3.09
CA LEU A 56 -0.31 -1.80 -3.60
C LEU A 56 -0.98 -3.16 -3.79
N VAL A 57 -1.74 -3.62 -2.79
CA VAL A 57 -2.48 -4.88 -2.90
C VAL A 57 -3.39 -4.86 -4.12
N ASN A 58 -4.13 -3.78 -4.29
CA ASN A 58 -5.08 -3.66 -5.40
C ASN A 58 -4.36 -3.70 -6.75
N LYS A 59 -3.25 -2.96 -6.88
CA LYS A 59 -2.45 -2.95 -8.12
C LYS A 59 -1.85 -4.32 -8.43
N LEU A 60 -1.37 -5.03 -7.44
CA LEU A 60 -0.82 -6.36 -7.62
C LEU A 60 -1.89 -7.37 -8.03
N ARG A 61 -3.08 -7.28 -7.43
CA ARG A 61 -4.21 -8.12 -7.82
C ARG A 61 -4.63 -7.86 -9.26
N ASP A 62 -4.72 -6.60 -9.64
CA ASP A 62 -5.10 -6.23 -11.01
C ASP A 62 -4.07 -6.74 -12.03
N ALA A 63 -2.82 -6.88 -11.61
CA ALA A 63 -1.76 -7.45 -12.44
C ALA A 63 -1.79 -8.99 -12.48
N GLY A 64 -2.74 -9.62 -11.81
CA GLY A 64 -2.91 -11.08 -11.82
C GLY A 64 -2.07 -11.83 -10.79
N ILE A 65 -1.49 -11.11 -9.83
CA ILE A 65 -0.67 -11.75 -8.79
C ILE A 65 -1.58 -12.33 -7.70
N SER A 66 -1.30 -13.57 -7.28
CA SER A 66 -2.11 -14.25 -6.29
C SER A 66 -2.00 -13.58 -4.91
N LEU A 67 -3.07 -13.69 -4.10
CA LEU A 67 -3.07 -13.13 -2.74
C LEU A 67 -1.95 -13.71 -1.88
N GLN A 68 -1.61 -14.99 -2.09
CA GLN A 68 -0.51 -15.62 -1.35
C GLN A 68 0.82 -14.92 -1.62
N LYS A 69 1.11 -14.63 -2.89
CA LYS A 69 2.33 -13.91 -3.26
C LYS A 69 2.30 -12.46 -2.78
N ILE A 70 1.13 -11.83 -2.81
CA ILE A 70 0.96 -10.48 -2.30
C ILE A 70 1.27 -10.44 -0.79
N ARG A 71 0.83 -11.45 -0.03
CA ARG A 71 1.16 -11.53 1.40
C ARG A 71 2.66 -11.56 1.64
N ILE A 72 3.38 -12.34 0.84
CA ILE A 72 4.84 -12.42 0.94
C ILE A 72 5.47 -11.07 0.63
N ALA A 73 5.00 -10.41 -0.42
CA ALA A 73 5.50 -9.09 -0.81
C ALA A 73 5.28 -8.06 0.30
N LEU A 74 4.08 -8.03 0.88
CA LEU A 74 3.80 -7.09 1.97
C LEU A 74 4.62 -7.40 3.22
N SER A 75 4.84 -8.67 3.52
CA SER A 75 5.71 -9.04 4.63
C SER A 75 7.12 -8.49 4.42
N ASN A 76 7.64 -8.58 3.21
CA ASN A 76 8.96 -8.04 2.87
C ASN A 76 8.98 -6.51 2.94
N VAL A 77 7.92 -5.85 2.45
CA VAL A 77 7.78 -4.40 2.56
C VAL A 77 7.82 -3.97 4.03
N ASN A 78 7.08 -4.66 4.89
CA ASN A 78 7.01 -4.34 6.31
C ASN A 78 8.38 -4.52 7.00
N LYS A 79 9.13 -5.55 6.62
CA LYS A 79 10.48 -5.76 7.14
C LYS A 79 11.42 -4.62 6.74
N ILE A 80 11.33 -4.17 5.50
CA ILE A 80 12.16 -3.07 4.99
C ILE A 80 11.80 -1.77 5.69
N LEU A 81 10.51 -1.48 5.86
CA LEU A 81 10.06 -0.30 6.57
C LEU A 81 10.52 -0.29 8.03
N GLY A 82 10.63 -1.48 8.65
CA GLY A 82 11.16 -1.60 10.00
C GLY A 82 12.62 -1.21 10.13
N LYS A 83 13.35 -1.09 9.01
CA LYS A 83 14.75 -0.65 8.98
C LYS A 83 14.90 0.85 8.72
N ASN A 84 13.87 1.64 8.93
CA ASN A 84 13.87 3.08 8.73
C ASN A 84 14.01 3.51 7.26
N ILE A 85 13.61 2.68 6.34
CA ILE A 85 13.58 3.01 4.92
C ILE A 85 12.25 3.67 4.61
N ASN A 86 12.28 4.75 3.83
CA ASN A 86 11.07 5.46 3.44
C ASN A 86 10.28 4.64 2.42
N ILE A 87 8.96 4.56 2.61
CA ILE A 87 8.10 3.81 1.70
C ILE A 87 8.22 4.31 0.24
N THR A 88 8.52 5.60 0.05
CA THR A 88 8.68 6.17 -1.29
C THR A 88 9.90 5.64 -2.04
N ASP A 89 10.85 5.02 -1.33
CA ASP A 89 12.05 4.45 -1.94
C ASP A 89 11.89 2.99 -2.31
N ILE A 90 10.73 2.41 -2.08
CA ILE A 90 10.46 1.00 -2.34
C ILE A 90 9.85 0.82 -3.71
N SER A 91 10.34 -0.15 -4.46
CA SER A 91 9.75 -0.59 -5.72
C SER A 91 9.53 -2.09 -5.68
N ILE A 92 8.49 -2.55 -6.36
CA ILE A 92 8.11 -3.95 -6.39
C ILE A 92 8.06 -4.39 -7.84
N PHE A 93 8.73 -5.50 -8.15
CA PHE A 93 8.78 -6.07 -9.49
C PHE A 93 8.34 -7.52 -9.47
N SER A 94 7.79 -7.98 -10.58
CA SER A 94 7.42 -9.38 -10.76
C SER A 94 7.83 -9.85 -12.14
N ASP A 95 8.31 -11.08 -12.22
CA ASP A 95 8.60 -11.77 -13.47
C ASP A 95 7.44 -12.71 -13.86
N GLY A 96 6.32 -12.63 -13.17
CA GLY A 96 5.16 -13.50 -13.36
C GLY A 96 5.12 -14.68 -12.40
N GLN A 97 6.24 -15.03 -11.76
CA GLN A 97 6.32 -16.11 -10.79
C GLN A 97 6.81 -15.65 -9.42
N SER A 98 7.82 -14.79 -9.42
CA SER A 98 8.44 -14.28 -8.21
C SER A 98 8.16 -12.80 -8.04
N ILE A 99 8.22 -12.32 -6.80
CA ILE A 99 8.07 -10.90 -6.49
C ILE A 99 9.36 -10.42 -5.83
N TYR A 100 9.85 -9.30 -6.31
CA TYR A 100 11.07 -8.66 -5.81
C TYR A 100 10.72 -7.33 -5.18
N VAL A 101 11.10 -7.13 -3.92
CA VAL A 101 10.94 -5.85 -3.23
C VAL A 101 12.31 -5.21 -3.18
N ILE A 102 12.45 -4.04 -3.79
CA ILE A 102 13.75 -3.43 -4.09
C ILE A 102 13.77 -2.00 -3.57
N THR A 103 14.90 -1.64 -2.96
CA THR A 103 15.14 -0.28 -2.50
C THR A 103 16.34 0.37 -3.19
N ASP A 104 16.99 -0.36 -4.10
CA ASP A 104 18.25 0.04 -4.73
C ASP A 104 18.05 0.12 -6.25
N ASN A 105 18.37 1.29 -6.82
CA ASN A 105 18.26 1.51 -8.26
C ASN A 105 19.16 0.57 -9.07
N ASN A 106 20.29 0.15 -8.53
CA ASN A 106 21.19 -0.79 -9.21
C ASN A 106 20.55 -2.17 -9.33
N GLN A 107 19.88 -2.64 -8.29
CA GLN A 107 19.14 -3.90 -8.33
C GLN A 107 18.00 -3.82 -9.34
N MET A 108 17.32 -2.70 -9.42
CA MET A 108 16.26 -2.47 -10.39
C MET A 108 16.78 -2.55 -11.81
N LEU A 109 17.91 -1.89 -12.09
CA LEU A 109 18.54 -1.94 -13.41
C LEU A 109 18.98 -3.36 -13.79
N ASP A 110 19.48 -4.12 -12.82
CA ASP A 110 19.87 -5.51 -13.07
C ASP A 110 18.67 -6.37 -13.46
N LEU A 111 17.54 -6.23 -12.78
CA LEU A 111 16.34 -6.97 -13.13
C LEU A 111 15.85 -6.63 -14.54
N LEU A 112 15.88 -5.34 -14.88
CA LEU A 112 15.46 -4.89 -16.21
C LEU A 112 16.41 -5.37 -17.30
N ARG A 113 17.72 -5.32 -17.05
CA ARG A 113 18.73 -5.76 -18.02
C ARG A 113 18.63 -7.25 -18.31
N LYS A 114 18.34 -8.05 -17.30
CA LYS A 114 18.23 -9.50 -17.45
C LYS A 114 16.89 -9.92 -18.03
N GLY A 115 15.98 -8.95 -18.26
CA GLY A 115 14.66 -9.25 -18.78
C GLY A 115 13.80 -10.04 -17.82
N GLN A 116 14.11 -9.99 -16.52
CA GLN A 116 13.40 -10.77 -15.51
C GLN A 116 12.12 -10.12 -15.05
N ALA A 117 12.06 -8.79 -15.05
CA ALA A 117 10.88 -8.08 -14.58
C ALA A 117 9.95 -7.76 -15.76
N VAL A 118 8.69 -8.19 -15.66
CA VAL A 118 7.65 -7.88 -16.64
C VAL A 118 6.60 -6.92 -16.12
N PHE A 119 6.63 -6.63 -14.80
CA PHE A 119 5.70 -5.74 -14.15
C PHE A 119 6.41 -5.08 -12.97
N GLY A 120 6.16 -3.80 -12.78
CA GLY A 120 6.77 -3.07 -11.68
C GLY A 120 5.85 -1.97 -11.14
N ILE A 121 5.96 -1.71 -9.83
CA ILE A 121 5.29 -0.61 -9.15
C ILE A 121 6.32 0.08 -8.28
N SER A 122 6.49 1.39 -8.50
CA SER A 122 7.28 2.24 -7.60
C SER A 122 6.34 2.93 -6.63
N LEU A 123 6.62 2.86 -5.34
CA LEU A 123 5.72 3.40 -4.33
C LEU A 123 5.82 4.91 -4.19
N GLY A 124 6.88 5.54 -4.69
CA GLY A 124 6.97 7.01 -4.74
C GLY A 124 5.81 7.64 -5.49
N PRO A 125 5.58 7.27 -6.77
CA PRO A 125 4.41 7.75 -7.52
C PRO A 125 3.07 7.40 -6.88
N VAL A 126 2.94 6.21 -6.29
CA VAL A 126 1.71 5.81 -5.57
C VAL A 126 1.46 6.75 -4.39
N HIS A 127 2.51 7.10 -3.66
CA HIS A 127 2.45 8.06 -2.55
C HIS A 127 1.95 9.42 -3.03
N THR A 128 2.54 9.96 -4.09
CA THR A 128 2.16 11.26 -4.66
C THR A 128 0.73 11.25 -5.15
N GLU A 129 0.33 10.23 -5.87
CA GLU A 129 -1.04 10.04 -6.36
C GLU A 129 -2.04 10.03 -5.20
N THR A 130 -1.70 9.30 -4.14
CA THR A 130 -2.57 9.18 -2.97
C THR A 130 -2.74 10.51 -2.26
N GLU A 131 -1.65 11.28 -2.11
CA GLU A 131 -1.74 12.63 -1.53
C GLU A 131 -2.67 13.52 -2.33
N ALA A 132 -2.57 13.47 -3.66
CA ALA A 132 -3.43 14.26 -4.54
C ALA A 132 -4.91 13.86 -4.40
N GLU A 133 -5.19 12.58 -4.32
CA GLU A 133 -6.57 12.09 -4.13
C GLU A 133 -7.13 12.52 -2.77
N ILE A 134 -6.33 12.43 -1.72
CA ILE A 134 -6.75 12.88 -0.38
C ILE A 134 -6.98 14.38 -0.37
N PHE A 135 -6.09 15.15 -1.01
CA PHE A 135 -6.26 16.60 -1.10
C PHE A 135 -7.57 16.96 -1.80
N SER A 136 -7.94 16.22 -2.84
CA SER A 136 -9.18 16.44 -3.58
C SER A 136 -10.41 16.09 -2.76
N LEU A 137 -10.39 14.95 -2.05
CA LEU A 137 -11.55 14.44 -1.32
C LEU A 137 -11.63 14.96 0.13
N TYR A 138 -10.49 15.10 0.78
CA TYR A 138 -10.40 15.43 2.19
C TYR A 138 -9.26 16.43 2.44
N PRO A 139 -9.39 17.66 1.92
CA PRO A 139 -8.30 18.64 1.99
C PRO A 139 -7.88 18.98 3.42
N GLU A 140 -8.80 18.90 4.38
CA GLU A 140 -8.50 19.18 5.78
C GLU A 140 -7.47 18.22 6.36
N LYS A 141 -7.38 17.01 5.85
CA LYS A 141 -6.42 16.02 6.35
C LYS A 141 -5.00 16.29 5.89
N ILE A 142 -4.84 16.75 4.66
CA ILE A 142 -3.53 17.12 4.13
C ILE A 142 -3.05 18.44 4.75
N SER A 143 -3.92 19.44 4.84
CA SER A 143 -3.58 20.73 5.46
C SER A 143 -3.05 20.57 6.87
N SER A 144 -3.61 19.62 7.63
CA SER A 144 -3.18 19.33 8.98
C SER A 144 -1.77 18.76 9.05
N ASN A 145 -1.34 18.06 8.02
CA ASN A 145 -0.04 17.37 7.99
C ASN A 145 1.10 18.25 7.48
N ILE A 146 0.81 19.33 6.79
CA ILE A 146 1.82 20.21 6.19
C ILE A 146 2.47 21.11 7.23
N ARG A 147 1.84 21.33 8.35
CA ARG A 147 2.34 22.24 9.37
C ARG A 147 3.39 21.63 10.27
#